data_160ec5d85073b4f15786dc2be160801d
#
_entry.id   160ec5d85073b4f15786dc2be160801d
#
_cell.length_a   1.000
_cell.length_b   1.000
_cell.length_c   1.000
_cell.angle_alpha   90.00
_cell.angle_beta   90.00
_cell.angle_gamma   90.00
#
_symmetry.space_group_name_H-M   'P 1'
#
loop_
_entity.id
_entity.type
_entity.pdbx_description
1 polymer ?
#
loop_
_entity_poly.entity_id
_entity_poly.type
_entity_poly.pdbx_seq_one_letter_code
_entity_poly.pdbx_strand_id
1 'polypeptide(L)'
;DHGWIMHGLWPQLHRGFPSYCRTAERPPARSMTAAMADIMGTPGLAWHQWKKHGSCTGLPAAGYFDLSRKAYDAVTRPVVFRKITGDIRLPASVVEEAFLKANPTMEADGVTVTCKSGYIQEVRLCLSKTLKPVPCGRDVIKDCTLNDALFTPIR
;
A
#
# COMPACT_ATOMS: atom_id res chain seq x y z
N ASP A 1 -13.45 -12.23 -0.33
CA ASP A 1 -13.39 -11.35 0.83
C ASP A 1 -11.97 -10.82 0.99
N HIS A 2 -11.70 -9.66 0.43
CA HIS A 2 -10.32 -9.20 0.27
C HIS A 2 -9.80 -8.40 1.49
N GLY A 3 -10.67 -7.92 2.35
CA GLY A 3 -10.24 -7.06 3.45
C GLY A 3 -9.39 -5.87 2.97
N TRP A 4 -8.24 -5.64 3.58
CA TRP A 4 -7.25 -4.69 3.08
C TRP A 4 -6.59 -5.21 1.81
N ILE A 5 -6.68 -4.45 0.72
CA ILE A 5 -5.96 -4.75 -0.52
C ILE A 5 -4.70 -3.91 -0.62
N MET A 6 -3.70 -4.46 -1.28
CA MET A 6 -2.46 -3.74 -1.59
C MET A 6 -2.65 -2.93 -2.88
N HIS A 7 -2.55 -1.61 -2.79
CA HIS A 7 -2.55 -0.77 -4.00
C HIS A 7 -1.32 -1.04 -4.86
N GLY A 8 -0.16 -1.27 -4.26
CA GLY A 8 1.05 -1.63 -4.94
C GLY A 8 2.30 -1.38 -4.12
N LEU A 9 3.42 -1.86 -4.61
CA LEU A 9 4.75 -1.54 -4.11
C LEU A 9 5.34 -0.46 -5.00
N TRP A 10 5.60 0.72 -4.42
CA TRP A 10 6.01 1.90 -5.17
C TRP A 10 7.45 2.27 -4.84
N PRO A 11 8.38 2.15 -5.81
CA PRO A 11 9.75 2.62 -5.61
C PRO A 11 9.77 4.12 -5.30
N GLN A 12 10.63 4.53 -4.36
CA GLN A 12 10.76 5.90 -3.90
C GLN A 12 12.20 6.39 -4.08
N LEU A 13 12.34 7.63 -4.51
CA LEU A 13 13.60 8.38 -4.47
C LEU A 13 13.63 9.23 -3.20
N HIS A 14 14.74 9.90 -2.91
CA HIS A 14 14.81 10.89 -1.83
C HIS A 14 13.78 12.00 -2.00
N ARG A 15 13.52 12.38 -3.25
CA ARG A 15 12.48 13.31 -3.65
C ARG A 15 11.78 12.76 -4.87
N GLY A 16 10.46 12.72 -4.85
CA GLY A 16 9.66 12.17 -5.92
C GLY A 16 9.72 10.66 -6.03
N PHE A 17 9.03 10.13 -6.98
CA PHE A 17 8.99 8.71 -7.30
C PHE A 17 8.99 8.53 -8.82
N PRO A 18 9.70 7.52 -9.32
CA PRO A 18 9.66 7.17 -10.74
C PRO A 18 8.33 6.51 -11.08
N SER A 19 7.87 6.71 -12.30
CA SER A 19 6.66 6.04 -12.81
C SER A 19 6.77 5.77 -14.31
N TYR A 20 6.12 4.71 -14.78
CA TYR A 20 6.09 4.32 -16.19
C TYR A 20 7.48 4.27 -16.84
N CYS A 21 8.43 3.61 -16.18
CA CYS A 21 9.80 3.56 -16.62
C CYS A 21 9.98 2.66 -17.86
N ARG A 22 10.95 3.02 -18.70
CA ARG A 22 11.43 2.11 -19.73
C ARG A 22 12.19 0.97 -19.07
N THR A 23 11.88 -0.25 -19.48
CA THR A 23 12.54 -1.45 -18.99
C THR A 23 12.72 -2.45 -20.13
N ALA A 24 13.82 -3.20 -20.11
CA ALA A 24 14.04 -4.34 -20.99
C ALA A 24 13.30 -5.60 -20.52
N GLU A 25 12.75 -5.55 -19.29
CA GLU A 25 12.02 -6.67 -18.72
C GLU A 25 10.70 -6.92 -19.44
N ARG A 26 10.38 -8.20 -19.62
CA ARG A 26 9.13 -8.60 -20.28
C ARG A 26 7.93 -8.23 -19.38
N PRO A 27 6.83 -7.78 -19.98
CA PRO A 27 5.57 -7.63 -19.25
C PRO A 27 5.14 -8.94 -18.59
N PRO A 28 4.41 -8.89 -17.45
CA PRO A 28 3.96 -10.08 -16.77
C PRO A 28 2.99 -10.89 -17.63
N ALA A 29 3.08 -12.21 -17.53
CA ALA A 29 2.08 -13.10 -18.11
C ALA A 29 0.74 -12.94 -17.37
N ARG A 30 -0.35 -13.28 -18.03
CA ARG A 30 -1.71 -13.23 -17.44
C ARG A 30 -1.83 -14.07 -16.16
N SER A 31 -1.13 -15.20 -16.08
CA SER A 31 -1.09 -16.04 -14.89
C SER A 31 -0.45 -15.34 -13.69
N MET A 32 0.58 -14.52 -13.92
CA MET A 32 1.24 -13.75 -12.86
C MET A 32 0.32 -12.68 -12.27
N THR A 33 -0.37 -11.93 -13.12
CA THR A 33 -1.31 -10.90 -12.65
C THR A 33 -2.54 -11.52 -12.00
N ALA A 34 -3.04 -12.64 -12.51
CA ALA A 34 -4.13 -13.38 -11.90
C ALA A 34 -3.76 -13.89 -10.49
N ALA A 35 -2.52 -14.36 -10.31
CA ALA A 35 -2.03 -14.82 -9.01
C ALA A 35 -1.93 -13.71 -7.96
N MET A 36 -1.85 -12.44 -8.37
CA MET A 36 -1.82 -11.29 -7.46
C MET A 36 -3.19 -10.75 -7.08
N ALA A 37 -4.27 -11.25 -7.67
CA ALA A 37 -5.62 -10.76 -7.42
C ALA A 37 -6.07 -10.94 -5.96
N ASP A 38 -5.54 -11.92 -5.26
CA ASP A 38 -5.83 -12.18 -3.84
C ASP A 38 -5.42 -11.02 -2.93
N ILE A 39 -4.32 -10.34 -3.23
CA ILE A 39 -3.84 -9.20 -2.43
C ILE A 39 -4.03 -7.84 -3.10
N MET A 40 -4.08 -7.78 -4.42
CA MET A 40 -4.25 -6.53 -5.19
C MET A 40 -5.67 -6.28 -5.69
N GLY A 41 -6.57 -7.23 -5.48
CA GLY A 41 -7.99 -7.11 -5.83
C GLY A 41 -8.35 -7.68 -7.19
N THR A 42 -7.67 -7.27 -8.27
CA THR A 42 -7.91 -7.79 -9.62
C THR A 42 -6.60 -7.96 -10.42
N PRO A 43 -6.60 -8.83 -11.45
CA PRO A 43 -5.46 -8.92 -12.37
C PRO A 43 -5.14 -7.60 -13.08
N GLY A 44 -6.16 -6.80 -13.39
CA GLY A 44 -6.00 -5.49 -14.04
C GLY A 44 -5.27 -4.50 -13.15
N LEU A 45 -5.56 -4.49 -11.84
CA LEU A 45 -4.83 -3.67 -10.86
C LEU A 45 -3.38 -4.12 -10.75
N ALA A 46 -3.12 -5.42 -10.71
CA ALA A 46 -1.75 -5.96 -10.70
C ALA A 46 -0.96 -5.54 -11.96
N TRP A 47 -1.57 -5.62 -13.12
CA TRP A 47 -0.99 -5.15 -14.38
C TRP A 47 -0.66 -3.65 -14.33
N HIS A 48 -1.58 -2.84 -13.83
CA HIS A 48 -1.38 -1.40 -13.68
C HIS A 48 -0.21 -1.09 -12.75
N GLN A 49 -0.10 -1.80 -11.63
CA GLN A 49 1.00 -1.62 -10.67
C GLN A 49 2.36 -1.97 -11.29
N TRP A 50 2.44 -3.06 -12.05
CA TRP A 50 3.65 -3.37 -12.81
C TRP A 50 4.01 -2.26 -13.79
N LYS A 51 3.08 -1.87 -14.61
CA LYS A 51 3.29 -0.87 -15.65
C LYS A 51 3.75 0.48 -15.09
N LYS A 52 3.14 0.93 -14.01
CA LYS A 52 3.42 2.23 -13.41
C LYS A 52 4.65 2.21 -12.50
N HIS A 53 4.78 1.20 -11.67
CA HIS A 53 5.76 1.16 -10.58
C HIS A 53 6.78 0.02 -10.72
N GLY A 54 6.34 -1.17 -11.06
CA GLY A 54 7.20 -2.33 -11.18
C GLY A 54 8.29 -2.16 -12.23
N SER A 55 7.96 -1.52 -13.34
CA SER A 55 8.91 -1.19 -14.42
C SER A 55 10.08 -0.31 -13.95
N CYS A 56 9.92 0.36 -12.82
CA CYS A 56 10.92 1.27 -12.26
C CYS A 56 11.85 0.61 -11.23
N THR A 57 11.62 -0.67 -10.92
CA THR A 57 12.38 -1.39 -9.88
C THR A 57 13.66 -2.02 -10.39
N GLY A 58 13.81 -2.18 -11.71
CA GLY A 58 14.89 -2.97 -12.31
C GLY A 58 14.70 -4.49 -12.16
N LEU A 59 13.59 -4.93 -11.57
CA LEU A 59 13.28 -6.34 -11.38
C LEU A 59 12.47 -6.89 -12.56
N PRO A 60 12.60 -8.20 -12.87
CA PRO A 60 11.62 -8.88 -13.71
C PRO A 60 10.23 -8.85 -13.05
N ALA A 61 9.17 -9.00 -13.83
CA ALA A 61 7.80 -8.98 -13.32
C ALA A 61 7.57 -9.97 -12.19
N ALA A 62 8.07 -11.20 -12.32
CA ALA A 62 8.00 -12.21 -11.27
C ALA A 62 8.67 -11.74 -9.96
N GLY A 63 9.84 -11.11 -10.06
CA GLY A 63 10.57 -10.56 -8.91
C GLY A 63 9.83 -9.40 -8.25
N TYR A 64 9.24 -8.51 -9.04
CA TYR A 64 8.42 -7.41 -8.53
C TYR A 64 7.19 -7.91 -7.75
N PHE A 65 6.45 -8.86 -8.31
CA PHE A 65 5.29 -9.41 -7.63
C PHE A 65 5.65 -10.25 -6.40
N ASP A 66 6.75 -10.98 -6.44
CA ASP A 66 7.26 -11.68 -5.26
C ASP A 66 7.64 -10.71 -4.14
N LEU A 67 8.35 -9.64 -4.46
CA LEU A 67 8.69 -8.58 -3.50
C LEU A 67 7.44 -7.88 -2.96
N SER A 68 6.45 -7.61 -3.81
CA SER A 68 5.17 -7.03 -3.41
C SER A 68 4.45 -7.92 -2.40
N ARG A 69 4.41 -9.22 -2.64
CA ARG A 69 3.82 -10.19 -1.72
C ARG A 69 4.56 -10.25 -0.39
N LYS A 70 5.88 -10.27 -0.42
CA LYS A 70 6.72 -10.23 0.80
C LYS A 70 6.49 -8.94 1.60
N ALA A 71 6.36 -7.80 0.93
CA ALA A 71 6.04 -6.53 1.58
C ALA A 71 4.64 -6.56 2.22
N TYR A 72 3.66 -7.11 1.53
CA TYR A 72 2.31 -7.28 2.07
C TYR A 72 2.30 -8.18 3.30
N ASP A 73 3.01 -9.29 3.26
CA ASP A 73 3.10 -10.24 4.37
C ASP A 73 3.89 -9.68 5.57
N ALA A 74 4.87 -8.80 5.31
CA ALA A 74 5.66 -8.16 6.36
C ALA A 74 4.85 -7.14 7.20
N VAL A 75 3.73 -6.66 6.69
CA VAL A 75 2.86 -5.68 7.36
C VAL A 75 1.67 -6.38 7.99
N THR A 76 1.50 -6.21 9.29
CA THR A 76 0.30 -6.69 10.00
C THR A 76 -0.84 -5.69 9.81
N ARG A 77 -1.93 -6.14 9.24
CA ARG A 77 -3.14 -5.32 9.05
C ARG A 77 -4.03 -5.44 10.27
N PRO A 78 -4.48 -4.30 10.86
CA PRO A 78 -5.29 -4.32 12.07
C PRO A 78 -6.62 -5.06 11.86
N VAL A 79 -6.87 -6.08 12.67
CA VAL A 79 -8.10 -6.89 12.57
C VAL A 79 -9.35 -6.16 13.02
N VAL A 80 -9.20 -5.08 13.81
CA VAL A 80 -10.32 -4.31 14.36
C VAL A 80 -11.24 -3.76 13.25
N PHE A 81 -10.68 -3.37 12.11
CA PHE A 81 -11.45 -2.81 11.00
C PHE A 81 -12.31 -3.84 10.27
N ARG A 82 -12.01 -5.13 10.40
CA ARG A 82 -12.87 -6.20 9.84
C ARG A 82 -14.21 -6.34 10.55
N LYS A 83 -14.33 -5.79 11.76
CA LYS A 83 -15.59 -5.79 12.53
C LYS A 83 -16.54 -4.68 12.11
N ILE A 84 -16.10 -3.76 11.27
CA ILE A 84 -16.91 -2.65 10.79
C ILE A 84 -17.78 -3.15 9.64
N THR A 85 -19.10 -3.11 9.84
CA THR A 85 -20.09 -3.63 8.88
C THR A 85 -20.81 -2.55 8.09
N GLY A 86 -20.69 -1.30 8.52
CA GLY A 86 -21.29 -0.14 7.85
C GLY A 86 -20.35 1.05 7.88
N ASP A 87 -20.69 2.09 7.14
CA ASP A 87 -19.90 3.32 7.12
C ASP A 87 -19.89 3.96 8.51
N ILE A 88 -18.71 4.35 8.96
CA ILE A 88 -18.51 5.06 10.22
C ILE A 88 -17.67 6.30 10.01
N ARG A 89 -17.80 7.26 10.91
CA ARG A 89 -16.91 8.42 10.96
C ARG A 89 -15.95 8.26 12.12
N LEU A 90 -14.67 8.53 11.84
CA LEU A 90 -13.61 8.46 12.83
C LEU A 90 -12.47 9.44 12.47
N PRO A 91 -11.67 9.86 13.46
CA PRO A 91 -10.45 10.58 13.17
C PRO A 91 -9.50 9.73 12.34
N ALA A 92 -8.89 10.32 11.32
CA ALA A 92 -7.88 9.61 10.49
C ALA A 92 -6.71 9.10 11.34
N SER A 93 -6.34 9.80 12.42
CA SER A 93 -5.31 9.38 13.36
C SER A 93 -5.60 8.03 14.02
N VAL A 94 -6.85 7.65 14.18
CA VAL A 94 -7.23 6.35 14.75
C VAL A 94 -6.80 5.20 13.83
N VAL A 95 -6.89 5.39 12.53
CA VAL A 95 -6.42 4.40 11.55
C VAL A 95 -4.89 4.25 11.62
N GLU A 96 -4.18 5.37 11.66
CA GLU A 96 -2.72 5.38 11.79
C GLU A 96 -2.25 4.68 13.08
N GLU A 97 -2.84 5.04 14.22
CA GLU A 97 -2.55 4.43 15.52
C GLU A 97 -2.78 2.92 15.52
N ALA A 98 -3.85 2.46 14.86
CA ALA A 98 -4.14 1.04 14.76
C ALA A 98 -3.05 0.29 13.96
N PHE A 99 -2.55 0.88 12.87
CA PHE A 99 -1.43 0.30 12.12
C PHE A 99 -0.12 0.30 12.92
N LEU A 100 0.17 1.38 13.62
CA LEU A 100 1.36 1.45 14.49
C LEU A 100 1.30 0.42 15.62
N LYS A 101 0.13 0.26 16.24
CA LYS A 101 -0.07 -0.76 17.28
C LYS A 101 0.10 -2.19 16.76
N ALA A 102 -0.37 -2.45 15.53
CA ALA A 102 -0.24 -3.77 14.90
C ALA A 102 1.19 -4.05 14.39
N ASN A 103 2.01 -3.01 14.21
CA ASN A 103 3.37 -3.09 13.69
C ASN A 103 4.36 -2.37 14.62
N PRO A 104 4.72 -2.96 15.77
CA PRO A 104 5.48 -2.28 16.83
C PRO A 104 6.87 -1.78 16.44
N THR A 105 7.43 -2.28 15.33
CA THR A 105 8.74 -1.84 14.81
C THR A 105 8.64 -0.61 13.92
N MET A 106 7.43 -0.16 13.59
CA MET A 106 7.19 1.06 12.81
C MET A 106 7.08 2.28 13.71
N GLU A 107 7.69 3.37 13.26
CA GLU A 107 7.56 4.68 13.89
C GLU A 107 6.47 5.51 13.20
N ALA A 108 5.97 6.54 13.87
CA ALA A 108 4.89 7.39 13.34
C ALA A 108 5.23 8.04 11.99
N ASP A 109 6.48 8.38 11.75
CA ASP A 109 6.96 8.96 10.49
C ASP A 109 7.11 7.93 9.35
N GLY A 110 6.92 6.67 9.63
CA GLY A 110 6.92 5.56 8.65
C GLY A 110 5.54 5.17 8.14
N VAL A 111 4.48 5.82 8.63
CA VAL A 111 3.09 5.54 8.27
C VAL A 111 2.38 6.86 7.97
N THR A 112 1.60 6.89 6.90
CA THR A 112 0.72 8.03 6.61
C THR A 112 -0.64 7.53 6.13
N VAL A 113 -1.70 8.13 6.65
CA VAL A 113 -3.09 7.87 6.25
C VAL A 113 -3.56 9.03 5.39
N THR A 114 -4.00 8.75 4.19
CA THR A 114 -4.51 9.78 3.28
C THR A 114 -6.02 9.78 3.22
N CYS A 115 -6.58 10.95 2.94
CA CYS A 115 -8.01 11.13 2.70
C CYS A 115 -8.26 11.70 1.30
N LYS A 116 -9.42 11.38 0.76
CA LYS A 116 -9.92 11.98 -0.48
C LYS A 116 -11.42 12.20 -0.35
N SER A 117 -11.86 13.43 -0.63
CA SER A 117 -13.29 13.78 -0.58
C SER A 117 -13.97 13.40 0.74
N GLY A 118 -13.26 13.54 1.86
CA GLY A 118 -13.77 13.22 3.20
C GLY A 118 -13.67 11.75 3.61
N TYR A 119 -13.18 10.88 2.72
CA TYR A 119 -13.01 9.44 2.97
C TYR A 119 -11.57 9.11 3.32
N ILE A 120 -11.37 8.12 4.19
CA ILE A 120 -10.09 7.42 4.31
C ILE A 120 -9.79 6.76 2.96
N GLN A 121 -8.69 7.12 2.34
CA GLN A 121 -8.33 6.65 1.01
C GLN A 121 -7.37 5.47 1.06
N GLU A 122 -6.24 5.64 1.73
CA GLU A 122 -5.20 4.62 1.80
C GLU A 122 -4.30 4.81 3.01
N VAL A 123 -3.61 3.75 3.38
CA VAL A 123 -2.52 3.77 4.34
C VAL A 123 -1.23 3.47 3.59
N ARG A 124 -0.26 4.35 3.69
CA ARG A 124 1.07 4.19 3.12
C ARG A 124 2.05 3.82 4.22
N LEU A 125 2.82 2.79 3.98
CA LEU A 125 3.85 2.30 4.91
C LEU A 125 5.18 2.30 4.18
N CYS A 126 6.21 2.89 4.79
CA CYS A 126 7.51 3.03 4.16
C CYS A 126 8.48 1.96 4.64
N LEU A 127 9.06 1.26 3.67
CA LEU A 127 9.98 0.16 3.89
C LEU A 127 11.28 0.40 3.13
N SER A 128 12.38 -0.10 3.68
CA SER A 128 13.66 -0.16 2.98
C SER A 128 13.61 -1.23 1.88
N LYS A 129 14.66 -1.30 1.07
CA LYS A 129 14.81 -2.35 0.04
C LYS A 129 14.82 -3.77 0.63
N THR A 130 15.14 -3.91 1.90
CA THR A 130 15.10 -5.18 2.65
C THR A 130 13.80 -5.34 3.44
N LEU A 131 12.77 -4.53 3.15
CA LEU A 131 11.45 -4.56 3.74
C LEU A 131 11.42 -4.26 5.25
N LYS A 132 12.37 -3.49 5.74
CA LYS A 132 12.38 -3.00 7.12
C LYS A 132 11.71 -1.64 7.21
N PRO A 133 10.94 -1.36 8.28
CA PRO A 133 10.34 -0.05 8.48
C PRO A 133 11.38 1.07 8.46
N VAL A 134 11.07 2.14 7.72
CA VAL A 134 11.89 3.36 7.64
C VAL A 134 10.98 4.57 7.64
N PRO A 135 11.49 5.77 7.99
CA PRO A 135 10.75 7.01 7.83
C PRO A 135 10.33 7.24 6.38
N CYS A 136 9.12 7.74 6.19
CA CYS A 136 8.65 8.16 4.88
C CYS A 136 9.34 9.46 4.44
N GLY A 137 9.62 9.58 3.15
CA GLY A 137 10.04 10.85 2.55
C GLY A 137 8.92 11.89 2.62
N ARG A 138 9.29 13.16 2.59
CA ARG A 138 8.34 14.29 2.66
C ARG A 138 7.27 14.24 1.58
N ASP A 139 7.59 13.71 0.41
CA ASP A 139 6.68 13.60 -0.71
C ASP A 139 5.61 12.51 -0.50
N VAL A 140 5.89 11.55 0.36
CA VAL A 140 5.00 10.43 0.67
C VAL A 140 4.02 10.81 1.76
N ILE A 141 4.50 11.55 2.78
CA ILE A 141 3.68 11.94 3.93
C ILE A 141 2.59 12.91 3.47
N LYS A 142 1.36 12.48 3.59
CA LYS A 142 0.15 13.25 3.29
C LYS A 142 -0.91 12.98 4.35
N ASP A 143 -0.57 13.24 5.60
CA ASP A 143 -1.42 12.93 6.73
C ASP A 143 -2.77 13.63 6.62
N CYS A 144 -3.82 12.83 6.62
CA CYS A 144 -5.18 13.31 6.75
C CYS A 144 -5.40 13.84 8.17
N THR A 145 -5.84 15.08 8.28
CA THR A 145 -6.08 15.76 9.55
C THR A 145 -7.57 15.79 9.96
N LEU A 146 -8.42 15.09 9.19
CA LEU A 146 -9.85 15.03 9.48
C LEU A 146 -10.13 14.27 10.78
N ASN A 147 -10.97 14.84 11.63
CA ASN A 147 -11.47 14.19 12.85
C ASN A 147 -12.73 13.36 12.61
N ASP A 148 -13.37 13.52 11.47
CA ASP A 148 -14.62 12.90 11.06
C ASP A 148 -14.54 12.29 9.67
N ALA A 149 -13.38 11.70 9.33
CA ALA A 149 -13.21 11.01 8.06
C ALA A 149 -14.16 9.81 7.94
N LEU A 150 -14.73 9.62 6.77
CA LEU A 150 -15.60 8.48 6.51
C LEU A 150 -14.76 7.24 6.22
N PHE A 151 -14.97 6.20 7.00
CA PHE A 151 -14.37 4.88 6.81
C PHE A 151 -15.45 3.93 6.32
N THR A 152 -15.24 3.35 5.16
CA THR A 152 -16.14 2.33 4.59
C THR A 152 -15.65 0.93 4.96
N PRO A 153 -16.55 -0.05 5.11
CA PRO A 153 -16.14 -1.42 5.42
C PRO A 153 -15.12 -1.98 4.43
N ILE A 154 -14.07 -2.57 4.94
CA ILE A 154 -13.13 -3.36 4.14
C ILE A 154 -13.74 -4.73 3.85
N ARG A 155 -13.86 -5.12 2.60
CA ARG A 155 -14.51 -6.36 2.15
C ARG A 155 -13.55 -7.27 1.42
#